data_60110df1497b768d0fbb805ded3d7e54
#
_entry.id   60110df1497b768d0fbb805ded3d7e54
#
_cell.length_a   1.000
_cell.length_b   1.000
_cell.length_c   1.000
_cell.angle_alpha   90.00
_cell.angle_beta   90.00
_cell.angle_gamma   90.00
#
_symmetry.space_group_name_H-M   'P 1'
#
loop_
_entity.id
_entity.type
_entity.pdbx_description
1 polymer ?
#
loop_
_entity_poly.entity_id
_entity_poly.type
_entity_poly.pdbx_seq_one_letter_code
_entity_poly.pdbx_strand_id
1 'polypeptide(L)'
;MATDSAAVEPAAPAGLKKGAIGMVAVIFMAVANAAPITAMTGNVPIAVGFGNGLGAPAGFLFATIALTLFALGYVAMARHITTTGAFYGFISHGLGQVWGMASGFLATFAYVVFEGSLIGGCAYFANDAFNTIVGVNIPWLVFAIGAIVVIGVLCHFHISLTAAILGVTLISEVLILFALAFTVIAHGGGPDGFMLDQTVLLNNAFESLPEGAFGTAAAAGSMAIGLFFAFWSWVGFETTAVYGEESRNPKKIIPRATLIAVIGLGLFYTFISAMVLAGNGAKTSVEASISSSPLDLFFNLVHANLGGLLLDVYKALLVIGSFACALAFHNAASRYLFALGREIPSAKVKSTLGAAHPRHGSPYIASAVQAAITMVIVLLFFVFTAVQVPDAEGVPVDTPSLVPYTNIYGLLALIGTAAILLVQAICSIAVIWYFWVRKTHRGNVITTLLCPLAGGVAMGYVVWLLWDNRAFAAGYASNSLVFKCAPYFIAAVFLIGIGYALWLRYARPDTYAEIGRTVMEDSHERS
;
A
#
# COMPACT_ATOMS: atom_id res chain seq x y z
N MET A 1 -50.83 -13.68 39.14
CA MET A 1 -49.79 -14.18 38.26
C MET A 1 -49.37 -13.02 37.37
N ALA A 2 -48.32 -12.34 37.76
CA ALA A 2 -47.73 -11.28 36.95
C ALA A 2 -46.60 -11.92 36.12
N THR A 3 -46.76 -11.94 34.81
CA THR A 3 -45.73 -12.39 33.88
C THR A 3 -44.69 -11.28 33.71
N ASP A 4 -43.55 -11.49 34.31
CA ASP A 4 -42.37 -10.67 34.19
C ASP A 4 -41.82 -10.83 32.75
N SER A 5 -42.17 -9.92 31.84
CA SER A 5 -41.57 -9.84 30.52
C SER A 5 -40.21 -9.13 30.67
N ALA A 6 -39.17 -9.92 30.93
CA ALA A 6 -37.82 -9.43 30.82
C ALA A 6 -37.60 -8.88 29.39
N ALA A 7 -37.51 -7.57 29.29
CA ALA A 7 -37.09 -6.90 28.06
C ALA A 7 -35.69 -7.41 27.72
N VAL A 8 -35.56 -8.17 26.61
CA VAL A 8 -34.26 -8.56 26.05
C VAL A 8 -33.60 -7.29 25.59
N GLU A 9 -32.64 -6.81 26.37
CA GLU A 9 -31.73 -5.74 25.92
C GLU A 9 -31.12 -6.15 24.56
N PRO A 10 -31.19 -5.29 23.54
CA PRO A 10 -30.57 -5.60 22.27
C PRO A 10 -29.07 -5.82 22.52
N ALA A 11 -28.58 -7.02 22.20
CA ALA A 11 -27.18 -7.37 22.32
C ALA A 11 -26.33 -6.30 21.65
N ALA A 12 -25.35 -5.75 22.38
CA ALA A 12 -24.43 -4.77 21.84
C ALA A 12 -23.81 -5.31 20.54
N PRO A 13 -23.67 -4.49 19.49
CA PRO A 13 -23.14 -4.97 18.21
C PRO A 13 -21.79 -5.65 18.44
N ALA A 14 -21.68 -6.90 17.96
CA ALA A 14 -20.48 -7.71 18.13
C ALA A 14 -19.27 -6.96 17.54
N GLY A 15 -18.26 -6.67 18.37
CA GLY A 15 -16.99 -6.09 17.93
C GLY A 15 -16.11 -7.10 17.20
N LEU A 16 -14.98 -6.65 16.66
CA LEU A 16 -13.97 -7.52 16.06
C LEU A 16 -13.41 -8.50 17.11
N LYS A 17 -12.96 -9.69 16.68
CA LYS A 17 -12.51 -10.76 17.58
C LYS A 17 -11.20 -10.38 18.29
N LYS A 18 -11.28 -9.99 19.55
CA LYS A 18 -10.15 -9.56 20.38
C LYS A 18 -9.14 -10.69 20.61
N GLY A 19 -7.81 -10.33 20.57
CA GLY A 19 -6.74 -11.27 20.90
C GLY A 19 -6.57 -12.41 19.89
N ALA A 20 -7.16 -12.31 18.71
CA ALA A 20 -7.11 -13.35 17.68
C ALA A 20 -5.71 -13.51 17.06
N ILE A 21 -4.93 -12.42 16.97
CA ILE A 21 -3.65 -12.39 16.24
C ILE A 21 -2.46 -12.03 17.13
N GLY A 22 -1.35 -12.77 16.90
CA GLY A 22 -0.06 -12.54 17.56
C GLY A 22 0.87 -11.66 16.70
N MET A 23 2.08 -11.37 17.23
CA MET A 23 3.06 -10.48 16.58
C MET A 23 3.46 -10.96 15.18
N VAL A 24 3.71 -12.25 14.99
CA VAL A 24 4.13 -12.81 13.69
C VAL A 24 3.03 -12.63 12.64
N ALA A 25 1.76 -12.86 13.00
CA ALA A 25 0.63 -12.66 12.10
C ALA A 25 0.48 -11.18 11.71
N VAL A 26 0.65 -10.24 12.65
CA VAL A 26 0.60 -8.80 12.36
C VAL A 26 1.72 -8.39 11.41
N ILE A 27 2.96 -8.90 11.61
CA ILE A 27 4.09 -8.64 10.70
C ILE A 27 3.77 -9.19 9.30
N PHE A 28 3.33 -10.45 9.19
CA PHE A 28 3.01 -11.06 7.91
C PHE A 28 1.90 -10.31 7.16
N MET A 29 0.86 -9.88 7.85
CA MET A 29 -0.22 -9.11 7.23
C MET A 29 0.27 -7.73 6.75
N ALA A 30 1.13 -7.06 7.52
CA ALA A 30 1.70 -5.77 7.13
C ALA A 30 2.71 -5.90 5.98
N VAL A 31 3.59 -6.91 6.01
CA VAL A 31 4.58 -7.13 4.95
C VAL A 31 3.91 -7.67 3.68
N ALA A 32 2.83 -8.47 3.80
CA ALA A 32 2.05 -8.90 2.64
C ALA A 32 1.36 -7.74 1.92
N ASN A 33 0.93 -6.69 2.66
CA ASN A 33 0.45 -5.45 2.03
C ASN A 33 1.55 -4.77 1.19
N ALA A 34 2.80 -4.83 1.62
CA ALA A 34 3.94 -4.28 0.87
C ALA A 34 4.40 -5.17 -0.29
N ALA A 35 3.91 -6.43 -0.36
CA ALA A 35 4.07 -7.40 -1.45
C ALA A 35 5.48 -7.46 -2.06
N PRO A 36 6.46 -8.09 -1.38
CA PRO A 36 7.86 -8.02 -1.77
C PRO A 36 8.16 -8.37 -3.23
N ILE A 37 7.61 -9.46 -3.76
CA ILE A 37 7.85 -9.86 -5.15
C ILE A 37 7.17 -8.90 -6.13
N THR A 38 5.95 -8.44 -5.83
CA THR A 38 5.21 -7.48 -6.65
C THR A 38 5.89 -6.11 -6.66
N ALA A 39 6.33 -5.64 -5.50
CA ALA A 39 7.04 -4.38 -5.35
C ALA A 39 8.37 -4.40 -6.12
N MET A 40 9.15 -5.46 -6.02
CA MET A 40 10.43 -5.56 -6.74
C MET A 40 10.20 -5.70 -8.24
N THR A 41 9.44 -6.70 -8.67
CA THR A 41 9.26 -7.01 -10.09
C THR A 41 8.44 -5.96 -10.84
N GLY A 42 7.44 -5.35 -10.16
CA GLY A 42 6.56 -4.34 -10.78
C GLY A 42 7.11 -2.91 -10.71
N ASN A 43 7.78 -2.53 -9.62
CA ASN A 43 8.16 -1.13 -9.39
C ASN A 43 9.60 -0.81 -9.77
N VAL A 44 10.56 -1.76 -9.57
CA VAL A 44 11.97 -1.51 -9.88
C VAL A 44 12.19 -1.19 -11.35
N PRO A 45 11.61 -1.92 -12.34
CA PRO A 45 11.79 -1.57 -13.73
C PRO A 45 11.32 -0.15 -14.05
N ILE A 46 10.19 0.29 -13.48
CA ILE A 46 9.68 1.64 -13.72
C ILE A 46 10.61 2.69 -13.09
N ALA A 47 11.09 2.44 -11.87
CA ALA A 47 12.05 3.32 -11.21
C ALA A 47 13.38 3.42 -11.98
N VAL A 48 13.83 2.34 -12.59
CA VAL A 48 15.05 2.30 -13.41
C VAL A 48 14.83 2.96 -14.77
N GLY A 49 13.80 2.56 -15.51
CA GLY A 49 13.61 3.01 -16.90
C GLY A 49 13.12 4.45 -17.03
N PHE A 50 12.35 4.93 -16.06
CA PHE A 50 11.66 6.23 -16.11
C PHE A 50 11.97 7.14 -14.92
N GLY A 51 12.70 6.63 -13.93
CA GLY A 51 13.00 7.32 -12.67
C GLY A 51 14.46 7.76 -12.58
N ASN A 52 15.11 7.27 -11.54
CA ASN A 52 16.50 7.59 -11.19
C ASN A 52 17.52 6.55 -11.68
N GLY A 53 17.15 5.71 -12.65
CA GLY A 53 18.07 4.80 -13.30
C GLY A 53 18.71 3.81 -12.32
N LEU A 54 20.04 3.68 -12.37
CA LEU A 54 20.78 2.82 -11.44
C LEU A 54 20.67 3.29 -9.98
N GLY A 55 20.27 4.55 -9.72
CA GLY A 55 19.99 5.08 -8.39
C GLY A 55 18.69 4.58 -7.74
N ALA A 56 17.91 3.74 -8.42
CA ALA A 56 16.66 3.20 -7.85
C ALA A 56 16.85 2.54 -6.46
N PRO A 57 17.88 1.70 -6.19
CA PRO A 57 18.13 1.17 -4.85
C PRO A 57 18.39 2.26 -3.79
N ALA A 58 19.07 3.35 -4.15
CA ALA A 58 19.24 4.50 -3.26
C ALA A 58 17.90 5.19 -2.96
N GLY A 59 16.98 5.23 -3.92
CA GLY A 59 15.60 5.68 -3.71
C GLY A 59 14.87 4.84 -2.67
N PHE A 60 14.99 3.51 -2.72
CA PHE A 60 14.48 2.61 -1.69
C PHE A 60 15.15 2.83 -0.32
N LEU A 61 16.46 3.09 -0.29
CA LEU A 61 17.17 3.41 0.95
C LEU A 61 16.68 4.74 1.56
N PHE A 62 16.49 5.77 0.74
CA PHE A 62 15.94 7.05 1.18
C PHE A 62 14.53 6.90 1.74
N ALA A 63 13.65 6.16 1.05
CA ALA A 63 12.31 5.86 1.53
C ALA A 63 12.34 5.11 2.86
N THR A 64 13.27 4.14 3.03
CA THR A 64 13.48 3.43 4.30
C THR A 64 13.78 4.39 5.44
N ILE A 65 14.72 5.32 5.24
CA ILE A 65 15.12 6.30 6.25
C ILE A 65 13.94 7.20 6.59
N ALA A 66 13.28 7.79 5.60
CA ALA A 66 12.16 8.70 5.78
C ALA A 66 10.99 8.04 6.51
N LEU A 67 10.60 6.84 6.09
CA LEU A 67 9.50 6.10 6.70
C LEU A 67 9.85 5.53 8.08
N THR A 68 11.11 5.20 8.34
CA THR A 68 11.57 4.83 9.70
C THR A 68 11.48 6.01 10.65
N LEU A 69 11.89 7.21 10.21
CA LEU A 69 11.76 8.44 11.00
C LEU A 69 10.27 8.74 11.31
N PHE A 70 9.40 8.62 10.33
CA PHE A 70 7.96 8.70 10.53
C PHE A 70 7.47 7.63 11.52
N ALA A 71 7.84 6.37 11.31
CA ALA A 71 7.38 5.24 12.10
C ALA A 71 7.76 5.37 13.58
N LEU A 72 8.90 5.96 13.93
CA LEU A 72 9.28 6.22 15.31
C LEU A 72 8.27 7.12 16.03
N GLY A 73 7.76 8.14 15.39
CA GLY A 73 6.68 8.99 15.93
C GLY A 73 5.34 8.26 15.97
N TYR A 74 5.00 7.56 14.89
CA TYR A 74 3.78 6.79 14.76
C TYR A 74 3.64 5.73 15.87
N VAL A 75 4.68 4.93 16.11
CA VAL A 75 4.67 3.91 17.15
C VAL A 75 4.69 4.50 18.57
N ALA A 76 5.23 5.72 18.75
CA ALA A 76 5.14 6.41 20.04
C ALA A 76 3.66 6.67 20.41
N MET A 77 2.82 7.10 19.45
CA MET A 77 1.37 7.23 19.68
C MET A 77 0.68 5.86 19.83
N ALA A 78 1.06 4.86 19.05
CA ALA A 78 0.46 3.51 19.12
C ALA A 78 0.65 2.82 20.48
N ARG A 79 1.58 3.27 21.31
CA ARG A 79 1.73 2.82 22.72
C ARG A 79 0.64 3.35 23.65
N HIS A 80 0.00 4.45 23.29
CA HIS A 80 -1.00 5.13 24.10
C HIS A 80 -2.41 4.98 23.54
N ILE A 81 -2.53 4.86 22.22
CA ILE A 81 -3.81 4.85 21.50
C ILE A 81 -3.93 3.53 20.73
N THR A 82 -5.00 2.78 20.97
CA THR A 82 -5.34 1.54 20.25
C THR A 82 -6.64 1.76 19.48
N THR A 83 -6.59 1.66 18.16
CA THR A 83 -7.75 1.90 17.29
C THR A 83 -7.62 1.10 15.99
N THR A 84 -8.73 0.62 15.42
CA THR A 84 -8.79 0.03 14.08
C THR A 84 -8.68 1.10 12.97
N GLY A 85 -8.97 2.35 13.30
CA GLY A 85 -8.88 3.46 12.36
C GLY A 85 -7.46 3.99 12.14
N ALA A 86 -6.42 3.40 12.76
CA ALA A 86 -5.01 3.79 12.61
C ALA A 86 -4.80 5.33 12.54
N PHE A 87 -4.51 5.87 11.36
CA PHE A 87 -4.30 7.30 11.15
C PHE A 87 -5.46 8.17 11.64
N TYR A 88 -6.70 7.76 11.38
CA TYR A 88 -7.90 8.46 11.84
C TYR A 88 -7.88 8.68 13.35
N GLY A 89 -7.63 7.64 14.13
CA GLY A 89 -7.55 7.70 15.58
C GLY A 89 -6.40 8.58 16.06
N PHE A 90 -5.19 8.39 15.50
CA PHE A 90 -4.01 9.16 15.91
C PHE A 90 -4.14 10.65 15.60
N ILE A 91 -4.63 10.99 14.41
CA ILE A 91 -4.82 12.39 14.01
C ILE A 91 -5.94 13.04 14.84
N SER A 92 -7.03 12.31 15.14
CA SER A 92 -8.11 12.82 16.02
C SER A 92 -7.58 13.17 17.41
N HIS A 93 -6.74 12.34 18.01
CA HIS A 93 -6.15 12.57 19.31
C HIS A 93 -5.08 13.68 19.28
N GLY A 94 -4.33 13.82 18.19
CA GLY A 94 -3.33 14.87 18.03
C GLY A 94 -3.95 16.22 17.70
N LEU A 95 -4.55 16.36 16.53
CA LEU A 95 -5.02 17.62 15.95
C LEU A 95 -6.51 17.91 16.20
N GLY A 96 -7.29 16.89 16.61
CA GLY A 96 -8.72 17.01 16.86
C GLY A 96 -9.58 16.35 15.80
N GLN A 97 -10.88 16.23 16.13
CA GLN A 97 -11.86 15.42 15.39
C GLN A 97 -12.02 15.82 13.92
N VAL A 98 -11.95 17.12 13.60
CA VAL A 98 -12.10 17.61 12.22
C VAL A 98 -10.98 17.08 11.33
N TRP A 99 -9.73 17.21 11.76
CA TRP A 99 -8.56 16.73 11.04
C TRP A 99 -8.51 15.19 10.99
N GLY A 100 -8.92 14.56 12.10
CA GLY A 100 -9.05 13.12 12.17
C GLY A 100 -10.04 12.58 11.12
N MET A 101 -11.26 13.13 11.08
CA MET A 101 -12.29 12.70 10.13
C MET A 101 -11.85 12.94 8.69
N ALA A 102 -11.28 14.10 8.37
CA ALA A 102 -10.76 14.39 7.03
C ALA A 102 -9.69 13.38 6.59
N SER A 103 -8.75 13.08 7.49
CA SER A 103 -7.70 12.08 7.23
C SER A 103 -8.24 10.65 7.17
N GLY A 104 -9.29 10.35 7.94
CA GLY A 104 -9.98 9.06 7.89
C GLY A 104 -10.66 8.82 6.55
N PHE A 105 -11.36 9.82 6.01
CA PHE A 105 -11.93 9.75 4.66
C PHE A 105 -10.85 9.59 3.60
N LEU A 106 -9.77 10.37 3.69
CA LEU A 106 -8.67 10.29 2.73
C LEU A 106 -7.91 8.97 2.79
N ALA A 107 -7.64 8.44 3.98
CA ALA A 107 -7.03 7.13 4.15
C ALA A 107 -7.93 6.00 3.60
N THR A 108 -9.23 6.05 3.90
CA THR A 108 -10.19 5.09 3.34
C THR A 108 -10.19 5.13 1.82
N PHE A 109 -10.24 6.33 1.23
CA PHE A 109 -10.15 6.52 -0.22
C PHE A 109 -8.87 5.91 -0.78
N ALA A 110 -7.71 6.18 -0.15
CA ALA A 110 -6.43 5.62 -0.58
C ALA A 110 -6.44 4.09 -0.61
N TYR A 111 -6.89 3.44 0.47
CA TYR A 111 -6.93 1.98 0.53
C TYR A 111 -7.93 1.35 -0.43
N VAL A 112 -9.08 2.00 -0.66
CA VAL A 112 -10.06 1.58 -1.67
C VAL A 112 -9.44 1.60 -3.07
N VAL A 113 -8.72 2.67 -3.40
CA VAL A 113 -8.07 2.85 -4.70
C VAL A 113 -6.89 1.89 -4.86
N PHE A 114 -6.12 1.65 -3.80
CA PHE A 114 -5.00 0.69 -3.83
C PHE A 114 -5.43 -0.74 -4.14
N GLU A 115 -6.54 -1.21 -3.58
CA GLU A 115 -7.05 -2.53 -3.93
C GLU A 115 -7.34 -2.62 -5.42
N GLY A 116 -8.03 -1.61 -5.98
CA GLY A 116 -8.27 -1.55 -7.43
C GLY A 116 -6.97 -1.61 -8.25
N SER A 117 -5.95 -0.86 -7.82
CA SER A 117 -4.61 -0.90 -8.41
C SER A 117 -4.04 -2.33 -8.42
N LEU A 118 -4.03 -2.99 -7.28
CA LEU A 118 -3.44 -4.32 -7.12
C LEU A 118 -4.22 -5.42 -7.87
N ILE A 119 -5.54 -5.30 -7.99
CA ILE A 119 -6.34 -6.16 -8.86
C ILE A 119 -5.92 -6.00 -10.33
N GLY A 120 -5.66 -4.77 -10.79
CA GLY A 120 -5.12 -4.52 -12.13
C GLY A 120 -3.77 -5.19 -12.34
N GLY A 121 -2.82 -5.00 -11.40
CA GLY A 121 -1.51 -5.65 -11.45
C GLY A 121 -1.61 -7.17 -11.44
N CYS A 122 -2.38 -7.74 -10.53
CA CYS A 122 -2.61 -9.18 -10.43
C CYS A 122 -3.19 -9.76 -11.74
N ALA A 123 -4.15 -9.08 -12.35
CA ALA A 123 -4.75 -9.51 -13.60
C ALA A 123 -3.75 -9.46 -14.77
N TYR A 124 -2.87 -8.47 -14.82
CA TYR A 124 -1.80 -8.38 -15.80
C TYR A 124 -0.78 -9.52 -15.64
N PHE A 125 -0.28 -9.73 -14.42
CA PHE A 125 0.69 -10.80 -14.15
C PHE A 125 0.10 -12.20 -14.38
N ALA A 126 -1.19 -12.40 -14.06
CA ALA A 126 -1.88 -13.64 -14.32
C ALA A 126 -2.05 -13.89 -15.83
N ASN A 127 -2.40 -12.86 -16.60
CA ASN A 127 -2.49 -12.98 -18.06
C ASN A 127 -1.14 -13.35 -18.68
N ASP A 128 -0.04 -12.69 -18.28
CA ASP A 128 1.32 -13.01 -18.74
C ASP A 128 1.72 -14.44 -18.37
N ALA A 129 1.55 -14.85 -17.11
CA ALA A 129 1.91 -16.17 -16.63
C ALA A 129 1.13 -17.28 -17.34
N PHE A 130 -0.18 -17.14 -17.50
CA PHE A 130 -0.99 -18.12 -18.23
C PHE A 130 -0.62 -18.21 -19.70
N ASN A 131 -0.38 -17.10 -20.35
CA ASN A 131 0.03 -17.08 -21.75
C ASN A 131 1.40 -17.73 -21.95
N THR A 132 2.36 -17.49 -21.07
CA THR A 132 3.74 -17.98 -21.21
C THR A 132 3.95 -19.39 -20.69
N ILE A 133 3.29 -19.80 -19.59
CA ILE A 133 3.47 -21.13 -18.97
C ILE A 133 2.48 -22.15 -19.55
N VAL A 134 1.22 -21.75 -19.73
CA VAL A 134 0.15 -22.67 -20.16
C VAL A 134 -0.12 -22.59 -21.67
N GLY A 135 0.32 -21.51 -22.33
CA GLY A 135 0.08 -21.28 -23.76
C GLY A 135 -1.36 -20.85 -24.07
N VAL A 136 -2.11 -20.39 -23.08
CA VAL A 136 -3.53 -19.97 -23.23
C VAL A 136 -3.67 -18.49 -22.91
N ASN A 137 -4.13 -17.72 -23.88
CA ASN A 137 -4.40 -16.30 -23.70
C ASN A 137 -5.84 -16.11 -23.17
N ILE A 138 -5.96 -15.92 -21.85
CA ILE A 138 -7.23 -15.58 -21.19
C ILE A 138 -7.26 -14.06 -20.99
N PRO A 139 -8.35 -13.36 -21.39
CA PRO A 139 -8.46 -11.91 -21.18
C PRO A 139 -8.22 -11.53 -19.72
N TRP A 140 -7.43 -10.47 -19.48
CA TRP A 140 -7.09 -10.01 -18.14
C TRP A 140 -8.31 -9.73 -17.25
N LEU A 141 -9.43 -9.32 -17.85
CA LEU A 141 -10.69 -9.03 -17.13
C LEU A 141 -11.22 -10.27 -16.39
N VAL A 142 -11.03 -11.47 -16.94
CA VAL A 142 -11.45 -12.73 -16.30
C VAL A 142 -10.67 -12.95 -15.01
N PHE A 143 -9.36 -12.69 -15.03
CA PHE A 143 -8.52 -12.77 -13.83
C PHE A 143 -8.88 -11.70 -12.81
N ALA A 144 -9.18 -10.47 -13.24
CA ALA A 144 -9.60 -9.38 -12.35
C ALA A 144 -10.91 -9.73 -11.63
N ILE A 145 -11.94 -10.16 -12.36
CA ILE A 145 -13.23 -10.56 -11.78
C ILE A 145 -13.05 -11.77 -10.86
N GLY A 146 -12.30 -12.77 -11.29
CA GLY A 146 -11.99 -13.96 -10.49
C GLY A 146 -11.32 -13.61 -9.17
N ALA A 147 -10.31 -12.73 -9.19
CA ALA A 147 -9.62 -12.27 -8.00
C ALA A 147 -10.56 -11.53 -7.03
N ILE A 148 -11.38 -10.59 -7.52
CA ILE A 148 -12.35 -9.86 -6.69
C ILE A 148 -13.33 -10.81 -6.00
N VAL A 149 -13.88 -11.77 -6.74
CA VAL A 149 -14.84 -12.74 -6.19
C VAL A 149 -14.17 -13.62 -5.12
N VAL A 150 -12.99 -14.16 -5.41
CA VAL A 150 -12.27 -15.04 -4.46
C VAL A 150 -11.87 -14.25 -3.20
N ILE A 151 -11.38 -13.03 -3.34
CA ILE A 151 -11.05 -12.16 -2.20
C ILE A 151 -12.30 -11.88 -1.35
N GLY A 152 -13.42 -11.51 -1.97
CA GLY A 152 -14.68 -11.27 -1.26
C GLY A 152 -15.14 -12.48 -0.46
N VAL A 153 -15.03 -13.68 -1.03
CA VAL A 153 -15.34 -14.94 -0.35
C VAL A 153 -14.39 -15.20 0.82
N LEU A 154 -13.06 -15.10 0.61
CA LEU A 154 -12.07 -15.33 1.68
C LEU A 154 -12.25 -14.36 2.85
N CYS A 155 -12.50 -13.09 2.57
CA CYS A 155 -12.68 -12.06 3.61
C CYS A 155 -14.01 -12.21 4.37
N HIS A 156 -14.99 -12.88 3.80
CA HIS A 156 -16.23 -13.18 4.49
C HIS A 156 -16.02 -14.18 5.66
N PHE A 157 -15.14 -15.17 5.50
CA PHE A 157 -15.02 -16.29 6.44
C PHE A 157 -14.20 -15.97 7.69
N HIS A 158 -12.90 -15.80 7.63
CA HIS A 158 -12.11 -15.66 8.86
C HIS A 158 -10.72 -15.05 8.65
N ILE A 159 -10.34 -14.11 9.52
CA ILE A 159 -9.04 -13.43 9.48
C ILE A 159 -7.84 -14.38 9.64
N SER A 160 -7.96 -15.47 10.39
CA SER A 160 -6.86 -16.41 10.61
C SER A 160 -6.51 -17.22 9.36
N LEU A 161 -7.49 -17.54 8.52
CA LEU A 161 -7.27 -18.19 7.22
C LEU A 161 -6.49 -17.25 6.28
N THR A 162 -6.91 -15.98 6.25
CA THR A 162 -6.22 -14.94 5.49
C THR A 162 -4.76 -14.81 5.93
N ALA A 163 -4.50 -14.71 7.24
CA ALA A 163 -3.13 -14.59 7.76
C ALA A 163 -2.24 -15.81 7.44
N ALA A 164 -2.80 -17.02 7.41
CA ALA A 164 -2.06 -18.22 7.05
C ALA A 164 -1.68 -18.23 5.56
N ILE A 165 -2.61 -17.88 4.67
CA ILE A 165 -2.35 -17.76 3.23
C ILE A 165 -1.26 -16.70 3.00
N LEU A 166 -1.43 -15.50 3.54
CA LEU A 166 -0.46 -14.41 3.41
C LEU A 166 0.93 -14.80 3.94
N GLY A 167 0.99 -15.57 5.03
CA GLY A 167 2.27 -16.01 5.61
C GLY A 167 3.04 -16.97 4.72
N VAL A 168 2.37 -17.95 4.11
CA VAL A 168 3.00 -18.93 3.22
C VAL A 168 3.49 -18.26 1.95
N THR A 169 2.66 -17.43 1.31
CA THR A 169 3.04 -16.73 0.07
C THR A 169 4.22 -15.80 0.30
N LEU A 170 4.20 -15.01 1.36
CA LEU A 170 5.28 -14.09 1.72
C LEU A 170 6.62 -14.80 1.91
N ILE A 171 6.64 -15.93 2.62
CA ILE A 171 7.88 -16.68 2.83
C ILE A 171 8.43 -17.17 1.48
N SER A 172 7.58 -17.70 0.61
CA SER A 172 7.98 -18.21 -0.70
C SER A 172 8.54 -17.10 -1.61
N GLU A 173 7.91 -15.92 -1.60
CA GLU A 173 8.37 -14.73 -2.35
C GLU A 173 9.75 -14.26 -1.90
N VAL A 174 9.93 -14.14 -0.58
CA VAL A 174 11.20 -13.70 0.02
C VAL A 174 12.31 -14.71 -0.29
N LEU A 175 12.02 -16.00 -0.21
CA LEU A 175 13.00 -17.05 -0.49
C LEU A 175 13.47 -17.05 -1.95
N ILE A 176 12.58 -16.91 -2.94
CA ILE A 176 12.97 -16.90 -4.35
C ILE A 176 13.76 -15.66 -4.73
N LEU A 177 13.41 -14.49 -4.15
CA LEU A 177 14.16 -13.25 -4.36
C LEU A 177 15.55 -13.31 -3.71
N PHE A 178 15.69 -13.89 -2.51
CA PHE A 178 17.00 -14.14 -1.92
C PHE A 178 17.80 -15.17 -2.72
N ALA A 179 17.17 -16.23 -3.23
CA ALA A 179 17.85 -17.21 -4.07
C ALA A 179 18.45 -16.53 -5.31
N LEU A 180 17.68 -15.65 -5.98
CA LEU A 180 18.17 -14.84 -7.09
C LEU A 180 19.36 -13.95 -6.68
N ALA A 181 19.23 -13.18 -5.59
CA ALA A 181 20.28 -12.29 -5.13
C ALA A 181 21.57 -13.04 -4.75
N PHE A 182 21.45 -14.19 -4.09
CA PHE A 182 22.62 -15.01 -3.72
C PHE A 182 23.30 -15.66 -4.93
N THR A 183 22.58 -16.01 -6.01
CA THR A 183 23.23 -16.45 -7.24
C THR A 183 24.03 -15.32 -7.88
N VAL A 184 23.50 -14.08 -7.91
CA VAL A 184 24.24 -12.91 -8.39
C VAL A 184 25.52 -12.70 -7.58
N ILE A 185 25.44 -12.81 -6.24
CA ILE A 185 26.63 -12.71 -5.37
C ILE A 185 27.63 -13.82 -5.66
N ALA A 186 27.16 -15.05 -5.82
CA ALA A 186 28.04 -16.21 -6.10
C ALA A 186 28.79 -16.07 -7.43
N HIS A 187 28.23 -15.35 -8.41
CA HIS A 187 28.87 -15.04 -9.69
C HIS A 187 29.73 -13.76 -9.65
N GLY A 188 29.85 -13.08 -8.49
CA GLY A 188 30.65 -11.86 -8.36
C GLY A 188 29.98 -10.60 -8.91
N GLY A 189 28.67 -10.58 -9.03
CA GLY A 189 27.88 -9.57 -9.73
C GLY A 189 27.66 -9.96 -11.20
N GLY A 190 27.35 -8.99 -12.04
CA GLY A 190 27.18 -9.17 -13.49
C GLY A 190 28.34 -8.55 -14.30
N PRO A 191 28.07 -8.12 -15.53
CA PRO A 191 29.11 -7.58 -16.43
C PRO A 191 29.89 -6.41 -15.84
N ASP A 192 29.24 -5.57 -15.04
CA ASP A 192 29.81 -4.34 -14.47
C ASP A 192 30.13 -4.49 -12.97
N GLY A 193 30.12 -5.73 -12.43
CA GLY A 193 30.30 -6.00 -11.00
C GLY A 193 29.09 -5.55 -10.16
N PHE A 194 29.33 -5.17 -8.89
CA PHE A 194 28.22 -4.82 -7.98
C PHE A 194 27.70 -3.39 -8.11
N MET A 195 28.45 -2.47 -8.74
CA MET A 195 28.09 -1.06 -8.98
C MET A 195 27.52 -0.34 -7.74
N LEU A 196 28.05 -0.63 -6.54
CA LEU A 196 27.49 -0.10 -5.29
C LEU A 196 27.56 1.42 -5.20
N ASP A 197 28.57 2.04 -5.80
CA ASP A 197 28.76 3.48 -5.91
C ASP A 197 27.64 4.16 -6.73
N GLN A 198 27.08 3.47 -7.73
CA GLN A 198 26.03 3.98 -8.60
C GLN A 198 24.63 3.61 -8.09
N THR A 199 24.52 2.56 -7.25
CA THR A 199 23.22 2.00 -6.88
C THR A 199 22.76 2.38 -5.47
N VAL A 200 23.66 2.40 -4.46
CA VAL A 200 23.25 2.53 -3.06
C VAL A 200 23.68 3.83 -2.37
N LEU A 201 24.54 4.64 -2.98
CA LEU A 201 24.87 5.94 -2.38
C LEU A 201 23.66 6.85 -2.41
N LEU A 202 23.35 7.47 -1.27
CA LEU A 202 22.09 8.19 -1.04
C LEU A 202 21.88 9.38 -2.00
N ASN A 203 22.95 10.00 -2.51
CA ASN A 203 22.85 11.06 -3.52
C ASN A 203 22.21 10.57 -4.83
N ASN A 204 22.42 9.31 -5.22
CA ASN A 204 21.86 8.74 -6.44
C ASN A 204 20.32 8.65 -6.41
N ALA A 205 19.72 8.67 -5.21
CA ALA A 205 18.26 8.75 -5.06
C ALA A 205 17.66 10.04 -5.65
N PHE A 206 18.49 11.10 -5.77
CA PHE A 206 18.08 12.43 -6.23
C PHE A 206 18.60 12.75 -7.64
N GLU A 207 19.15 11.77 -8.34
CA GLU A 207 19.56 11.89 -9.72
C GLU A 207 18.46 11.34 -10.64
N SER A 208 18.30 11.95 -11.82
CA SER A 208 17.39 11.47 -12.85
C SER A 208 18.16 10.68 -13.90
N LEU A 209 17.54 9.65 -14.48
CA LEU A 209 18.14 8.93 -15.61
C LEU A 209 18.38 9.92 -16.77
N PRO A 210 19.62 10.09 -17.26
CA PRO A 210 19.86 10.96 -18.40
C PRO A 210 19.34 10.34 -19.70
N GLU A 211 18.99 11.20 -20.67
CA GLU A 211 18.64 10.75 -22.02
C GLU A 211 19.81 10.01 -22.67
N GLY A 212 19.53 8.90 -23.32
CA GLY A 212 20.56 8.06 -23.94
C GLY A 212 21.52 7.38 -22.96
N ALA A 213 21.15 7.27 -21.69
CA ALA A 213 21.97 6.66 -20.64
C ALA A 213 22.56 5.31 -21.09
N PHE A 214 23.84 5.11 -20.87
CA PHE A 214 24.59 3.89 -21.23
C PHE A 214 24.51 3.50 -22.72
N GLY A 215 24.21 4.45 -23.63
CA GLY A 215 24.05 4.21 -25.06
C GLY A 215 22.73 3.49 -25.41
N THR A 216 21.72 3.60 -24.57
CA THR A 216 20.37 3.07 -24.80
C THR A 216 19.47 4.09 -25.48
N ALA A 217 18.25 3.70 -25.85
CA ALA A 217 17.21 4.61 -26.35
C ALA A 217 16.36 5.23 -25.22
N ALA A 218 16.87 5.27 -23.98
CA ALA A 218 16.15 5.82 -22.85
C ALA A 218 15.87 7.31 -23.03
N ALA A 219 14.63 7.73 -22.82
CA ALA A 219 14.29 9.13 -22.61
C ALA A 219 14.81 9.60 -21.25
N ALA A 220 14.92 10.92 -21.06
CA ALA A 220 15.25 11.46 -19.74
C ALA A 220 14.20 11.02 -18.70
N GLY A 221 14.67 10.43 -17.60
CA GLY A 221 13.82 10.04 -16.48
C GLY A 221 13.52 11.20 -15.53
N SER A 222 12.80 10.89 -14.45
CA SER A 222 12.54 11.84 -13.36
C SER A 222 12.77 11.17 -12.01
N MET A 223 13.65 11.74 -11.18
CA MET A 223 13.86 11.26 -9.80
C MET A 223 12.56 11.16 -9.00
N ALA A 224 11.57 12.02 -9.30
CA ALA A 224 10.27 11.99 -8.65
C ALA A 224 9.56 10.64 -8.83
N ILE A 225 9.71 10.00 -10.00
CA ILE A 225 9.13 8.68 -10.28
C ILE A 225 9.87 7.59 -9.53
N GLY A 226 11.18 7.61 -9.54
CA GLY A 226 11.97 6.64 -8.78
C GLY A 226 11.64 6.69 -7.29
N LEU A 227 11.58 7.90 -6.71
CA LEU A 227 11.16 8.08 -5.32
C LEU A 227 9.70 7.68 -5.10
N PHE A 228 8.79 8.00 -6.03
CA PHE A 228 7.40 7.58 -5.94
C PHE A 228 7.27 6.06 -5.83
N PHE A 229 7.87 5.30 -6.76
CA PHE A 229 7.79 3.84 -6.73
C PHE A 229 8.52 3.24 -5.52
N ALA A 230 9.58 3.90 -5.03
CA ALA A 230 10.18 3.55 -3.77
C ALA A 230 9.17 3.69 -2.62
N PHE A 231 8.54 4.83 -2.42
CA PHE A 231 7.54 5.03 -1.34
C PHE A 231 6.29 4.16 -1.52
N TRP A 232 5.80 3.99 -2.75
CA TRP A 232 4.70 3.08 -3.06
C TRP A 232 4.95 1.66 -2.56
N SER A 233 6.18 1.17 -2.70
CA SER A 233 6.56 -0.20 -2.29
C SER A 233 6.42 -0.46 -0.78
N TRP A 234 6.34 0.59 0.05
CA TRP A 234 6.13 0.46 1.50
C TRP A 234 4.69 0.65 1.95
N VAL A 235 3.81 1.14 1.09
CA VAL A 235 2.41 1.37 1.50
C VAL A 235 1.82 0.07 2.04
N GLY A 236 1.31 0.14 3.25
CA GLY A 236 0.74 -0.99 3.96
C GLY A 236 1.45 -1.37 5.26
N PHE A 237 2.71 -0.96 5.50
CA PHE A 237 3.37 -1.24 6.79
C PHE A 237 2.61 -0.65 7.99
N GLU A 238 1.95 0.46 7.80
CA GLU A 238 1.14 1.15 8.80
C GLU A 238 -0.15 0.43 9.14
N THR A 239 -0.58 -0.52 8.31
CA THR A 239 -1.76 -1.36 8.60
C THR A 239 -1.58 -2.22 9.85
N THR A 240 -0.35 -2.37 10.36
CA THR A 240 -0.12 -2.95 11.68
C THR A 240 -1.07 -2.37 12.74
N ALA A 241 -1.31 -1.05 12.74
CA ALA A 241 -2.19 -0.41 13.70
C ALA A 241 -3.69 -0.67 13.42
N VAL A 242 -4.07 -0.97 12.17
CA VAL A 242 -5.45 -1.35 11.81
C VAL A 242 -5.85 -2.65 12.50
N TYR A 243 -4.89 -3.54 12.77
CA TYR A 243 -5.10 -4.79 13.50
C TYR A 243 -5.00 -4.63 15.03
N GLY A 244 -4.98 -3.38 15.53
CA GLY A 244 -4.84 -3.09 16.96
C GLY A 244 -5.87 -3.77 17.83
N GLU A 245 -7.17 -3.70 17.49
CA GLU A 245 -8.24 -4.30 18.27
C GLU A 245 -8.18 -5.84 18.28
N GLU A 246 -7.65 -6.46 17.23
CA GLU A 246 -7.55 -7.91 17.08
C GLU A 246 -6.27 -8.50 17.68
N SER A 247 -5.28 -7.66 18.01
CA SER A 247 -3.98 -8.07 18.56
C SER A 247 -4.09 -8.46 20.04
N ARG A 248 -3.28 -9.47 20.47
CA ARG A 248 -3.23 -9.94 21.87
C ARG A 248 -2.72 -8.89 22.85
N ASN A 249 -1.74 -8.10 22.46
CA ASN A 249 -1.18 -7.00 23.25
C ASN A 249 -0.79 -5.85 22.32
N PRO A 250 -1.77 -5.01 21.89
CA PRO A 250 -1.55 -4.01 20.87
C PRO A 250 -0.46 -2.99 21.24
N LYS A 251 -0.40 -2.53 22.50
CA LYS A 251 0.59 -1.54 22.96
C LYS A 251 2.06 -2.02 22.84
N LYS A 252 2.31 -3.35 22.77
CA LYS A 252 3.64 -3.93 22.58
C LYS A 252 3.84 -4.49 21.18
N ILE A 253 2.81 -5.16 20.62
CA ILE A 253 2.90 -5.85 19.33
C ILE A 253 2.98 -4.84 18.20
N ILE A 254 2.06 -3.86 18.14
CA ILE A 254 1.98 -2.90 17.04
C ILE A 254 3.29 -2.11 16.88
N PRO A 255 3.87 -1.47 17.92
CA PRO A 255 5.13 -0.75 17.78
C PRO A 255 6.28 -1.60 17.24
N ARG A 256 6.41 -2.84 17.74
CA ARG A 256 7.50 -3.73 17.31
C ARG A 256 7.28 -4.23 15.89
N ALA A 257 6.06 -4.66 15.56
CA ALA A 257 5.72 -5.15 14.22
C ALA A 257 5.92 -4.06 13.16
N THR A 258 5.50 -2.82 13.43
CA THR A 258 5.68 -1.70 12.52
C THR A 258 7.16 -1.42 12.24
N LEU A 259 8.01 -1.33 13.27
CA LEU A 259 9.44 -1.06 13.08
C LEU A 259 10.16 -2.23 12.38
N ILE A 260 9.82 -3.48 12.72
CA ILE A 260 10.37 -4.65 12.05
C ILE A 260 9.97 -4.65 10.57
N ALA A 261 8.71 -4.37 10.27
CA ALA A 261 8.21 -4.34 8.90
C ALA A 261 8.90 -3.23 8.09
N VAL A 262 8.93 -1.98 8.60
CA VAL A 262 9.47 -0.86 7.84
C VAL A 262 10.97 -0.98 7.58
N ILE A 263 11.74 -1.34 8.59
CA ILE A 263 13.20 -1.48 8.47
C ILE A 263 13.56 -2.74 7.69
N GLY A 264 12.90 -3.87 7.99
CA GLY A 264 13.14 -5.15 7.33
C GLY A 264 12.84 -5.09 5.83
N LEU A 265 11.69 -4.54 5.44
CA LEU A 265 11.35 -4.30 4.02
C LEU A 265 12.39 -3.38 3.37
N GLY A 266 12.79 -2.33 4.06
CA GLY A 266 13.73 -1.38 3.53
C GLY A 266 15.08 -1.95 3.16
N LEU A 267 15.66 -2.68 4.08
CA LEU A 267 16.92 -3.38 3.84
C LEU A 267 16.76 -4.43 2.73
N PHE A 268 15.65 -5.14 2.73
CA PHE A 268 15.33 -6.14 1.72
C PHE A 268 15.19 -5.52 0.32
N TYR A 269 14.39 -4.46 0.16
CA TYR A 269 14.16 -3.83 -1.13
C TYR A 269 15.42 -3.20 -1.70
N THR A 270 16.18 -2.49 -0.87
CA THR A 270 17.47 -1.91 -1.26
C THR A 270 18.44 -3.00 -1.72
N PHE A 271 18.53 -4.11 -0.97
CA PHE A 271 19.41 -5.22 -1.29
C PHE A 271 19.00 -5.94 -2.59
N ILE A 272 17.73 -6.33 -2.72
CA ILE A 272 17.24 -7.07 -3.90
C ILE A 272 17.37 -6.21 -5.16
N SER A 273 16.94 -4.94 -5.12
CA SER A 273 17.05 -4.06 -6.30
C SER A 273 18.51 -3.83 -6.71
N ALA A 274 19.43 -3.63 -5.75
CA ALA A 274 20.85 -3.49 -6.04
C ALA A 274 21.42 -4.77 -6.68
N MET A 275 21.07 -5.95 -6.17
CA MET A 275 21.55 -7.23 -6.73
C MET A 275 20.99 -7.50 -8.13
N VAL A 276 19.74 -7.15 -8.39
CA VAL A 276 19.14 -7.30 -9.72
C VAL A 276 19.82 -6.39 -10.75
N LEU A 277 20.11 -5.14 -10.40
CA LEU A 277 20.84 -4.24 -11.27
C LEU A 277 22.29 -4.70 -11.49
N ALA A 278 22.96 -5.15 -10.42
CA ALA A 278 24.29 -5.74 -10.51
C ALA A 278 24.32 -6.94 -11.46
N GLY A 279 23.37 -7.87 -11.32
CA GLY A 279 23.31 -9.08 -12.14
C GLY A 279 23.09 -8.82 -13.64
N ASN A 280 22.30 -7.80 -13.98
CA ASN A 280 22.04 -7.39 -15.37
C ASN A 280 23.14 -6.47 -15.95
N GLY A 281 23.84 -5.72 -15.11
CA GLY A 281 24.71 -4.62 -15.53
C GLY A 281 23.93 -3.35 -15.92
N ALA A 282 24.64 -2.24 -16.07
CA ALA A 282 24.05 -0.92 -16.24
C ALA A 282 23.19 -0.79 -17.51
N LYS A 283 23.77 -1.13 -18.65
CA LYS A 283 23.11 -1.00 -19.95
C LYS A 283 21.85 -1.89 -20.04
N THR A 284 22.01 -3.17 -19.74
CA THR A 284 20.91 -4.16 -19.84
C THR A 284 19.79 -3.82 -18.87
N SER A 285 20.09 -3.32 -17.66
CA SER A 285 19.09 -2.89 -16.70
C SER A 285 18.20 -1.79 -17.26
N VAL A 286 18.77 -0.79 -17.92
CA VAL A 286 18.01 0.31 -18.52
C VAL A 286 17.23 -0.20 -19.74
N GLU A 287 17.87 -0.96 -20.66
CA GLU A 287 17.24 -1.48 -21.87
C GLU A 287 16.02 -2.37 -21.54
N ALA A 288 16.15 -3.30 -20.59
CA ALA A 288 15.03 -4.14 -20.16
C ALA A 288 13.90 -3.28 -19.58
N SER A 289 14.23 -2.28 -18.77
CA SER A 289 13.26 -1.44 -18.07
C SER A 289 12.42 -0.54 -18.99
N ILE A 290 12.98 -0.10 -20.13
CA ILE A 290 12.27 0.72 -21.12
C ILE A 290 11.63 -0.11 -22.25
N SER A 291 11.81 -1.42 -22.24
CA SER A 291 11.27 -2.31 -23.27
C SER A 291 9.74 -2.47 -23.16
N SER A 292 9.12 -3.08 -24.17
CA SER A 292 7.70 -3.48 -24.13
C SER A 292 7.39 -4.55 -23.08
N SER A 293 8.42 -5.17 -22.50
CA SER A 293 8.33 -6.20 -21.44
C SER A 293 9.22 -5.83 -20.25
N PRO A 294 8.87 -4.81 -19.44
CA PRO A 294 9.74 -4.33 -18.36
C PRO A 294 10.05 -5.38 -17.29
N LEU A 295 9.18 -6.40 -17.13
CA LEU A 295 9.38 -7.50 -16.19
C LEU A 295 10.60 -8.37 -16.56
N ASP A 296 11.07 -8.29 -17.80
CA ASP A 296 12.24 -9.01 -18.29
C ASP A 296 13.53 -8.62 -17.54
N LEU A 297 13.56 -7.46 -16.89
CA LEU A 297 14.62 -7.10 -15.94
C LEU A 297 14.82 -8.19 -14.87
N PHE A 298 13.74 -8.81 -14.39
CA PHE A 298 13.77 -9.89 -13.44
C PHE A 298 13.74 -11.26 -14.13
N PHE A 299 12.87 -11.45 -15.11
CA PHE A 299 12.63 -12.75 -15.72
C PHE A 299 13.86 -13.31 -16.43
N ASN A 300 14.57 -12.47 -17.19
CA ASN A 300 15.80 -12.90 -17.87
C ASN A 300 16.89 -13.26 -16.87
N LEU A 301 17.03 -12.48 -15.78
CA LEU A 301 18.01 -12.76 -14.73
C LEU A 301 17.68 -14.05 -13.97
N VAL A 302 16.39 -14.28 -13.66
CA VAL A 302 15.92 -15.53 -13.04
C VAL A 302 16.19 -16.72 -13.97
N HIS A 303 15.85 -16.60 -15.25
CA HIS A 303 16.10 -17.66 -16.23
C HIS A 303 17.58 -18.00 -16.34
N ALA A 304 18.43 -16.99 -16.44
CA ALA A 304 19.87 -17.16 -16.59
C ALA A 304 20.54 -17.80 -15.35
N ASN A 305 20.09 -17.42 -14.15
CA ASN A 305 20.74 -17.83 -12.90
C ASN A 305 20.08 -19.04 -12.21
N LEU A 306 18.76 -19.21 -12.36
CA LEU A 306 17.99 -20.25 -11.67
C LEU A 306 17.36 -21.27 -12.63
N GLY A 307 17.34 -20.98 -13.95
CA GLY A 307 16.78 -21.84 -14.98
C GLY A 307 15.28 -21.69 -15.21
N GLY A 308 14.77 -22.33 -16.29
CA GLY A 308 13.40 -22.15 -16.75
C GLY A 308 12.33 -22.61 -15.75
N LEU A 309 12.54 -23.75 -15.07
CA LEU A 309 11.58 -24.23 -14.07
C LEU A 309 11.38 -23.22 -12.92
N LEU A 310 12.47 -22.60 -12.42
CA LEU A 310 12.37 -21.61 -11.36
C LEU A 310 11.85 -20.26 -11.87
N LEU A 311 11.97 -19.96 -13.17
CA LEU A 311 11.27 -18.83 -13.78
C LEU A 311 9.75 -19.04 -13.76
N ASP A 312 9.27 -20.24 -14.11
CA ASP A 312 7.83 -20.55 -14.04
C ASP A 312 7.30 -20.46 -12.61
N VAL A 313 8.07 -20.97 -11.64
CA VAL A 313 7.76 -20.82 -10.20
C VAL A 313 7.75 -19.34 -9.80
N TYR A 314 8.71 -18.53 -10.26
CA TYR A 314 8.78 -17.10 -10.00
C TYR A 314 7.54 -16.38 -10.53
N LYS A 315 7.14 -16.65 -11.77
CA LYS A 315 5.92 -16.08 -12.38
C LYS A 315 4.66 -16.49 -11.61
N ALA A 316 4.56 -17.74 -11.20
CA ALA A 316 3.45 -18.22 -10.38
C ALA A 316 3.42 -17.51 -9.00
N LEU A 317 4.57 -17.34 -8.34
CA LEU A 317 4.68 -16.60 -7.07
C LEU A 317 4.34 -15.13 -7.25
N LEU A 318 4.70 -14.51 -8.37
CA LEU A 318 4.33 -13.11 -8.66
C LEU A 318 2.81 -12.95 -8.75
N VAL A 319 2.10 -13.88 -9.38
CA VAL A 319 0.62 -13.90 -9.44
C VAL A 319 0.04 -14.12 -8.05
N ILE A 320 0.51 -15.13 -7.33
CA ILE A 320 0.01 -15.46 -5.99
C ILE A 320 0.30 -14.31 -5.01
N GLY A 321 1.49 -13.72 -5.08
CA GLY A 321 1.90 -12.59 -4.24
C GLY A 321 1.09 -11.32 -4.50
N SER A 322 0.87 -10.98 -5.76
CA SER A 322 0.02 -9.84 -6.12
C SER A 322 -1.44 -10.05 -5.68
N PHE A 323 -1.96 -11.28 -5.79
CA PHE A 323 -3.26 -11.66 -5.25
C PHE A 323 -3.29 -11.55 -3.72
N ALA A 324 -2.26 -12.04 -3.02
CA ALA A 324 -2.14 -11.95 -1.56
C ALA A 324 -2.08 -10.50 -1.08
N CYS A 325 -1.38 -9.64 -1.83
CA CYS A 325 -1.34 -8.20 -1.59
C CYS A 325 -2.74 -7.57 -1.75
N ALA A 326 -3.43 -7.84 -2.85
CA ALA A 326 -4.79 -7.36 -3.08
C ALA A 326 -5.75 -7.80 -1.96
N LEU A 327 -5.64 -9.06 -1.49
CA LEU A 327 -6.39 -9.60 -0.35
C LEU A 327 -6.08 -8.83 0.95
N ALA A 328 -4.81 -8.49 1.19
CA ALA A 328 -4.39 -7.75 2.38
C ALA A 328 -4.90 -6.28 2.34
N PHE A 329 -4.85 -5.62 1.19
CA PHE A 329 -5.43 -4.28 1.00
C PHE A 329 -6.95 -4.28 1.11
N HIS A 330 -7.63 -5.30 0.58
CA HIS A 330 -9.07 -5.48 0.76
C HIS A 330 -9.45 -5.56 2.25
N ASN A 331 -8.69 -6.35 3.03
CA ASN A 331 -8.89 -6.44 4.48
C ASN A 331 -8.69 -5.09 5.18
N ALA A 332 -7.67 -4.32 4.80
CA ALA A 332 -7.42 -3.00 5.35
C ALA A 332 -8.53 -2.00 4.97
N ALA A 333 -8.88 -1.91 3.68
CA ALA A 333 -9.95 -1.05 3.18
C ALA A 333 -11.29 -1.34 3.86
N SER A 334 -11.63 -2.63 4.01
CA SER A 334 -12.85 -3.07 4.70
C SER A 334 -12.89 -2.60 6.16
N ARG A 335 -11.75 -2.59 6.86
CA ARG A 335 -11.65 -2.09 8.24
C ARG A 335 -11.77 -0.58 8.34
N TYR A 336 -11.21 0.15 7.39
CA TYR A 336 -11.40 1.60 7.30
C TYR A 336 -12.87 1.95 7.05
N LEU A 337 -13.53 1.26 6.10
CA LEU A 337 -14.97 1.43 5.84
C LEU A 337 -15.81 1.07 7.07
N PHE A 338 -15.48 -0.03 7.75
CA PHE A 338 -16.12 -0.44 8.98
C PHE A 338 -15.95 0.61 10.09
N ALA A 339 -14.75 1.12 10.31
CA ALA A 339 -14.49 2.15 11.31
C ALA A 339 -15.31 3.43 11.02
N LEU A 340 -15.30 3.91 9.77
CA LEU A 340 -16.13 5.05 9.36
C LEU A 340 -17.62 4.75 9.52
N GLY A 341 -18.07 3.54 9.19
CA GLY A 341 -19.47 3.12 9.36
C GLY A 341 -19.96 3.20 10.80
N ARG A 342 -19.08 2.98 11.78
CA ARG A 342 -19.39 3.12 13.23
C ARG A 342 -19.53 4.58 13.68
N GLU A 343 -18.84 5.49 13.01
CA GLU A 343 -18.86 6.92 13.33
C GLU A 343 -20.06 7.67 12.71
N ILE A 344 -20.74 7.07 11.72
CA ILE A 344 -21.90 7.70 11.07
C ILE A 344 -23.12 7.60 12.00
N PRO A 345 -23.82 8.74 12.34
CA PRO A 345 -24.93 8.77 13.28
C PRO A 345 -26.24 8.25 12.65
N SER A 346 -26.20 7.12 11.99
CA SER A 346 -27.34 6.43 11.40
C SER A 346 -27.39 5.01 11.92
N ALA A 347 -28.49 4.65 12.58
CA ALA A 347 -28.69 3.28 13.08
C ALA A 347 -28.57 2.25 11.96
N LYS A 348 -29.07 2.57 10.76
CA LYS A 348 -28.96 1.70 9.57
C LYS A 348 -27.52 1.52 9.13
N VAL A 349 -26.70 2.57 9.11
CA VAL A 349 -25.28 2.48 8.72
C VAL A 349 -24.48 1.73 9.79
N LYS A 350 -24.70 2.02 11.06
CA LYS A 350 -24.04 1.29 12.17
C LYS A 350 -24.38 -0.20 12.16
N SER A 351 -25.64 -0.57 11.88
CA SER A 351 -26.08 -1.97 11.82
C SER A 351 -25.72 -2.69 10.52
N THR A 352 -25.24 -1.98 9.49
CA THR A 352 -24.77 -2.55 8.22
C THR A 352 -23.26 -2.40 8.06
N LEU A 353 -22.78 -1.26 7.59
CA LEU A 353 -21.36 -1.02 7.31
C LEU A 353 -20.49 -1.14 8.57
N GLY A 354 -21.00 -0.67 9.73
CA GLY A 354 -20.36 -0.78 11.05
C GLY A 354 -20.59 -2.10 11.79
N ALA A 355 -21.21 -3.12 11.16
CA ALA A 355 -21.51 -4.39 11.79
C ALA A 355 -20.45 -5.46 11.50
N ALA A 356 -20.06 -6.20 12.56
CA ALA A 356 -19.21 -7.39 12.43
C ALA A 356 -20.08 -8.65 12.29
N HIS A 357 -19.57 -9.65 11.58
CA HIS A 357 -20.26 -10.92 11.39
C HIS A 357 -20.39 -11.68 12.74
N PRO A 358 -21.59 -12.16 13.13
CA PRO A 358 -21.81 -12.75 14.46
C PRO A 358 -20.92 -13.94 14.80
N ARG A 359 -20.61 -14.81 13.80
CA ARG A 359 -19.77 -16.00 13.99
C ARG A 359 -18.28 -15.74 13.75
N HIS A 360 -17.97 -14.95 12.73
CA HIS A 360 -16.59 -14.79 12.25
C HIS A 360 -15.90 -13.55 12.82
N GLY A 361 -16.66 -12.54 13.28
CA GLY A 361 -16.12 -11.27 13.77
C GLY A 361 -15.43 -10.46 12.66
N SER A 362 -15.75 -10.72 11.38
CA SER A 362 -15.24 -10.00 10.23
C SER A 362 -16.16 -8.85 9.83
N PRO A 363 -15.66 -7.75 9.22
CA PRO A 363 -16.48 -6.65 8.72
C PRO A 363 -17.12 -7.01 7.36
N TYR A 364 -17.96 -8.02 7.33
CA TYR A 364 -18.44 -8.69 6.11
C TYR A 364 -19.22 -7.79 5.14
N ILE A 365 -20.02 -6.84 5.65
CA ILE A 365 -20.75 -5.89 4.78
C ILE A 365 -19.79 -4.86 4.20
N ALA A 366 -18.86 -4.34 5.01
CA ALA A 366 -17.85 -3.43 4.53
C ALA A 366 -16.95 -4.09 3.45
N SER A 367 -16.63 -5.38 3.63
CA SER A 367 -15.92 -6.19 2.63
C SER A 367 -16.71 -6.35 1.32
N ALA A 368 -18.02 -6.65 1.41
CA ALA A 368 -18.87 -6.74 0.23
C ALA A 368 -18.99 -5.39 -0.52
N VAL A 369 -19.10 -4.29 0.21
CA VAL A 369 -19.10 -2.93 -0.36
C VAL A 369 -17.78 -2.63 -1.05
N GLN A 370 -16.65 -2.97 -0.43
CA GLN A 370 -15.33 -2.80 -1.02
C GLN A 370 -15.19 -3.60 -2.32
N ALA A 371 -15.57 -4.88 -2.33
CA ALA A 371 -15.54 -5.71 -3.53
C ALA A 371 -16.41 -5.13 -4.66
N ALA A 372 -17.58 -4.60 -4.33
CA ALA A 372 -18.45 -3.94 -5.30
C ALA A 372 -17.82 -2.65 -5.89
N ILE A 373 -17.18 -1.85 -5.05
CA ILE A 373 -16.46 -0.63 -5.50
C ILE A 373 -15.32 -1.02 -6.44
N THR A 374 -14.49 -1.98 -6.06
CA THR A 374 -13.38 -2.47 -6.90
C THR A 374 -13.88 -3.03 -8.23
N MET A 375 -14.97 -3.80 -8.22
CA MET A 375 -15.60 -4.31 -9.44
C MET A 375 -16.02 -3.16 -10.36
N VAL A 376 -16.69 -2.13 -9.82
CA VAL A 376 -17.10 -0.96 -10.60
C VAL A 376 -15.89 -0.23 -11.18
N ILE A 377 -14.83 -0.02 -10.40
CA ILE A 377 -13.59 0.60 -10.87
C ILE A 377 -13.01 -0.19 -12.05
N VAL A 378 -12.82 -1.50 -11.91
CA VAL A 378 -12.25 -2.35 -12.96
C VAL A 378 -13.09 -2.32 -14.24
N LEU A 379 -14.41 -2.39 -14.12
CA LEU A 379 -15.32 -2.32 -15.27
C LEU A 379 -15.30 -0.94 -15.97
N LEU A 380 -15.23 0.14 -15.19
CA LEU A 380 -15.11 1.50 -15.76
C LEU A 380 -13.81 1.66 -16.55
N PHE A 381 -12.69 1.16 -16.01
CA PHE A 381 -11.40 1.19 -16.73
C PHE A 381 -11.44 0.29 -17.98
N PHE A 382 -12.07 -0.87 -17.91
CA PHE A 382 -12.22 -1.75 -19.06
C PHE A 382 -13.01 -1.10 -20.19
N VAL A 383 -14.09 -0.39 -19.87
CA VAL A 383 -15.00 0.21 -20.89
C VAL A 383 -14.48 1.55 -21.41
N PHE A 384 -13.91 2.38 -20.53
CA PHE A 384 -13.65 3.79 -20.84
C PHE A 384 -12.16 4.15 -21.01
N THR A 385 -11.25 3.20 -20.91
CA THR A 385 -9.82 3.50 -21.07
C THR A 385 -9.17 2.64 -22.14
N ALA A 386 -8.22 3.23 -22.86
CA ALA A 386 -7.36 2.58 -23.83
C ALA A 386 -5.90 2.93 -23.55
N VAL A 387 -4.99 2.10 -24.00
CA VAL A 387 -3.54 2.35 -24.01
C VAL A 387 -3.07 2.24 -25.43
N GLN A 388 -2.40 3.28 -25.92
CA GLN A 388 -1.79 3.32 -27.23
C GLN A 388 -0.27 3.36 -27.06
N VAL A 389 0.42 2.39 -27.62
CA VAL A 389 1.88 2.32 -27.62
C VAL A 389 2.37 2.55 -29.05
N PRO A 390 3.33 3.44 -29.30
CA PRO A 390 3.90 3.60 -30.64
C PRO A 390 4.55 2.30 -31.12
N ASP A 391 4.26 1.92 -32.38
CA ASP A 391 4.98 0.84 -33.06
C ASP A 391 6.41 1.27 -33.50
N ALA A 392 7.08 0.41 -34.25
CA ALA A 392 8.44 0.69 -34.74
C ALA A 392 8.50 1.91 -35.70
N GLU A 393 7.38 2.25 -36.33
CA GLU A 393 7.22 3.41 -37.21
C GLU A 393 6.72 4.66 -36.48
N GLY A 394 6.49 4.58 -35.15
CA GLY A 394 5.99 5.66 -34.30
C GLY A 394 4.48 5.85 -34.39
N VAL A 395 3.74 4.94 -35.00
CA VAL A 395 2.27 5.01 -35.12
C VAL A 395 1.63 4.46 -33.83
N PRO A 396 0.70 5.19 -33.18
CA PRO A 396 0.00 4.70 -32.00
C PRO A 396 -0.85 3.47 -32.31
N VAL A 397 -0.57 2.35 -31.63
CA VAL A 397 -1.32 1.08 -31.75
C VAL A 397 -2.03 0.79 -30.43
N ASP A 398 -3.32 0.48 -30.52
CA ASP A 398 -4.12 0.09 -29.36
C ASP A 398 -3.57 -1.20 -28.73
N THR A 399 -3.25 -1.14 -27.45
CA THR A 399 -2.68 -2.25 -26.67
C THR A 399 -3.54 -2.53 -25.45
N PRO A 400 -4.70 -3.20 -25.59
CA PRO A 400 -5.64 -3.43 -24.49
C PRO A 400 -5.07 -4.29 -23.36
N SER A 401 -4.06 -5.12 -23.65
CA SER A 401 -3.36 -5.95 -22.64
C SER A 401 -2.60 -5.12 -21.61
N LEU A 402 -2.23 -3.87 -21.92
CA LEU A 402 -1.52 -2.97 -21.00
C LEU A 402 -2.47 -2.14 -20.11
N VAL A 403 -3.77 -2.07 -20.41
CA VAL A 403 -4.74 -1.33 -19.59
C VAL A 403 -4.67 -1.70 -18.11
N PRO A 404 -4.64 -2.98 -17.70
CA PRO A 404 -4.57 -3.33 -16.29
C PRO A 404 -3.28 -2.89 -15.61
N TYR A 405 -2.15 -2.84 -16.32
CA TYR A 405 -0.87 -2.45 -15.76
C TYR A 405 -0.66 -0.93 -15.73
N THR A 406 -0.88 -0.26 -16.85
CA THR A 406 -0.61 1.19 -16.93
C THR A 406 -1.73 2.02 -16.33
N ASN A 407 -2.99 1.73 -16.69
CA ASN A 407 -4.12 2.56 -16.31
C ASN A 407 -4.70 2.16 -14.94
N ILE A 408 -4.84 0.86 -14.65
CA ILE A 408 -5.40 0.44 -13.36
C ILE A 408 -4.28 0.42 -12.31
N TYR A 409 -3.24 -0.40 -12.51
CA TYR A 409 -2.17 -0.53 -11.52
C TYR A 409 -1.41 0.79 -11.31
N GLY A 410 -0.83 1.36 -12.36
CA GLY A 410 0.04 2.54 -12.26
C GLY A 410 -0.70 3.80 -11.82
N LEU A 411 -1.82 4.14 -12.48
CA LEU A 411 -2.55 5.38 -12.19
C LEU A 411 -3.23 5.36 -10.82
N LEU A 412 -3.86 4.23 -10.45
CA LEU A 412 -4.49 4.14 -9.14
C LEU A 412 -3.45 4.10 -8.01
N ALA A 413 -2.28 3.49 -8.24
CA ALA A 413 -1.15 3.58 -7.32
C ALA A 413 -0.72 5.03 -7.08
N LEU A 414 -0.59 5.82 -8.16
CA LEU A 414 -0.23 7.25 -8.08
C LEU A 414 -1.22 8.02 -7.20
N ILE A 415 -2.53 7.84 -7.46
CA ILE A 415 -3.60 8.53 -6.72
C ILE A 415 -3.60 8.13 -5.25
N GLY A 416 -3.54 6.83 -4.97
CA GLY A 416 -3.55 6.30 -3.62
C GLY A 416 -2.32 6.71 -2.81
N THR A 417 -1.12 6.67 -3.43
CA THR A 417 0.13 7.05 -2.76
C THR A 417 0.16 8.55 -2.44
N ALA A 418 -0.27 9.41 -3.35
CA ALA A 418 -0.38 10.85 -3.06
C ALA A 418 -1.31 11.10 -1.86
N ALA A 419 -2.45 10.40 -1.81
CA ALA A 419 -3.40 10.51 -0.71
C ALA A 419 -2.82 10.01 0.63
N ILE A 420 -2.17 8.85 0.65
CA ILE A 420 -1.65 8.26 1.90
C ILE A 420 -0.43 9.03 2.43
N LEU A 421 0.46 9.52 1.58
CA LEU A 421 1.60 10.34 2.00
C LEU A 421 1.14 11.67 2.63
N LEU A 422 0.06 12.26 2.12
CA LEU A 422 -0.57 13.42 2.76
C LEU A 422 -1.08 13.07 4.16
N VAL A 423 -1.77 11.95 4.33
CA VAL A 423 -2.25 11.48 5.64
C VAL A 423 -1.09 11.22 6.59
N GLN A 424 0.00 10.61 6.12
CA GLN A 424 1.19 10.34 6.92
C GLN A 424 1.90 11.65 7.33
N ALA A 425 1.99 12.63 6.44
CA ALA A 425 2.52 13.96 6.77
C ALA A 425 1.66 14.66 7.85
N ILE A 426 0.33 14.64 7.71
CA ILE A 426 -0.60 15.17 8.73
C ILE A 426 -0.45 14.40 10.05
N CYS A 427 -0.28 13.08 10.00
CA CYS A 427 -0.05 12.25 11.19
C CYS A 427 1.25 12.64 11.91
N SER A 428 2.32 12.97 11.17
CA SER A 428 3.57 13.47 11.74
C SER A 428 3.33 14.75 12.56
N ILE A 429 2.53 15.69 12.03
CA ILE A 429 2.13 16.90 12.75
C ILE A 429 1.28 16.56 13.98
N ALA A 430 0.37 15.58 13.85
CA ALA A 430 -0.47 15.11 14.95
C ALA A 430 0.36 14.52 16.10
N VAL A 431 1.41 13.74 15.79
CA VAL A 431 2.36 13.22 16.80
C VAL A 431 3.03 14.36 17.57
N ILE A 432 3.59 15.33 16.84
CA ILE A 432 4.26 16.49 17.47
C ILE A 432 3.25 17.25 18.36
N TRP A 433 2.05 17.51 17.84
CA TRP A 433 1.03 18.25 18.57
C TRP A 433 0.57 17.51 19.85
N TYR A 434 0.41 16.20 19.78
CA TYR A 434 -0.01 15.35 20.91
C TYR A 434 0.99 15.41 22.07
N PHE A 435 2.28 15.27 21.79
CA PHE A 435 3.30 15.21 22.84
C PHE A 435 3.79 16.58 23.31
N TRP A 436 3.84 17.59 22.43
CA TRP A 436 4.51 18.87 22.71
C TRP A 436 3.55 20.04 22.92
N VAL A 437 2.40 20.07 22.27
CA VAL A 437 1.41 21.16 22.41
C VAL A 437 0.34 20.77 23.43
N ARG A 438 -0.33 19.63 23.23
CA ARG A 438 -1.33 19.12 24.18
C ARG A 438 -0.70 18.59 25.46
N LYS A 439 0.55 18.14 25.42
CA LYS A 439 1.32 17.59 26.55
C LYS A 439 0.59 16.46 27.28
N THR A 440 -0.17 15.66 26.55
CA THR A 440 -0.96 14.54 27.10
C THR A 440 -0.06 13.50 27.76
N HIS A 441 1.13 13.28 27.21
CA HIS A 441 2.17 12.42 27.76
C HIS A 441 3.55 13.06 27.56
N ARG A 442 4.55 12.66 28.36
CA ARG A 442 5.93 13.09 28.16
C ARG A 442 6.50 12.48 26.88
N GLY A 443 6.89 13.31 25.93
CA GLY A 443 7.54 12.91 24.69
C GLY A 443 9.07 12.89 24.82
N ASN A 444 9.71 11.99 24.09
CA ASN A 444 11.16 12.02 23.85
C ASN A 444 11.43 12.94 22.65
N VAL A 445 12.34 13.91 22.78
CA VAL A 445 12.65 14.91 21.74
C VAL A 445 12.99 14.24 20.40
N ILE A 446 13.76 13.17 20.40
CA ILE A 446 14.18 12.50 19.17
C ILE A 446 12.97 11.83 18.51
N THR A 447 12.28 10.93 19.23
CA THR A 447 11.24 10.06 18.62
C THR A 447 9.89 10.74 18.44
N THR A 448 9.58 11.83 19.18
CA THR A 448 8.25 12.47 19.12
C THR A 448 8.28 13.92 18.60
N LEU A 449 9.48 14.47 18.29
CA LEU A 449 9.63 15.79 17.68
C LEU A 449 10.50 15.71 16.43
N LEU A 450 11.79 15.38 16.56
CA LEU A 450 12.75 15.46 15.44
C LEU A 450 12.45 14.41 14.37
N CYS A 451 12.22 13.16 14.74
CA CYS A 451 11.96 12.08 13.78
C CYS A 451 10.64 12.30 13.01
N PRO A 452 9.47 12.55 13.66
CA PRO A 452 8.25 12.83 12.89
C PRO A 452 8.32 14.12 12.08
N LEU A 453 9.07 15.15 12.54
CA LEU A 453 9.29 16.35 11.74
C LEU A 453 10.06 16.03 10.45
N ALA A 454 11.20 15.35 10.55
CA ALA A 454 12.02 14.99 9.40
C ALA A 454 11.27 14.04 8.44
N GLY A 455 10.59 13.01 8.98
CA GLY A 455 9.76 12.10 8.17
C GLY A 455 8.60 12.82 7.48
N GLY A 456 7.90 13.71 8.20
CA GLY A 456 6.80 14.51 7.64
C GLY A 456 7.26 15.46 6.53
N VAL A 457 8.42 16.11 6.70
CA VAL A 457 9.03 16.96 5.66
C VAL A 457 9.43 16.13 4.44
N ALA A 458 10.05 14.97 4.64
CA ALA A 458 10.42 14.10 3.53
C ALA A 458 9.20 13.62 2.73
N MET A 459 8.10 13.22 3.39
CA MET A 459 6.86 12.83 2.72
C MET A 459 6.21 14.01 1.99
N GLY A 460 6.16 15.19 2.61
CA GLY A 460 5.67 16.41 1.98
C GLY A 460 6.46 16.78 0.72
N TYR A 461 7.79 16.62 0.77
CA TYR A 461 8.67 16.82 -0.38
C TYR A 461 8.37 15.83 -1.52
N VAL A 462 8.20 14.55 -1.21
CA VAL A 462 7.83 13.54 -2.23
C VAL A 462 6.46 13.82 -2.84
N VAL A 463 5.46 14.25 -2.04
CA VAL A 463 4.15 14.67 -2.56
C VAL A 463 4.29 15.87 -3.50
N TRP A 464 5.13 16.84 -3.14
CA TRP A 464 5.40 17.99 -4.01
C TRP A 464 6.09 17.58 -5.31
N LEU A 465 7.11 16.73 -5.25
CA LEU A 465 7.78 16.18 -6.44
C LEU A 465 6.81 15.43 -7.36
N LEU A 466 5.93 14.61 -6.77
CA LEU A 466 4.90 13.88 -7.47
C LEU A 466 3.92 14.82 -8.18
N TRP A 467 3.52 15.88 -7.49
CA TRP A 467 2.62 16.87 -8.06
C TRP A 467 3.25 17.59 -9.26
N ASP A 468 4.50 18.00 -9.14
CA ASP A 468 5.25 18.68 -10.19
C ASP A 468 5.49 17.77 -11.40
N ASN A 469 5.79 16.48 -11.17
CA ASN A 469 6.06 15.50 -12.22
C ASN A 469 4.86 14.57 -12.52
N ARG A 470 3.63 14.92 -12.12
CA ARG A 470 2.47 14.03 -12.20
C ARG A 470 2.15 13.52 -13.60
N ALA A 471 2.30 14.35 -14.62
CA ALA A 471 2.02 13.97 -16.01
C ALA A 471 2.98 12.88 -16.49
N PHE A 472 4.25 13.00 -16.16
CA PHE A 472 5.26 12.00 -16.46
C PHE A 472 5.03 10.72 -15.65
N ALA A 473 4.71 10.82 -14.35
CA ALA A 473 4.43 9.69 -13.48
C ALA A 473 3.23 8.84 -13.94
N ALA A 474 2.25 9.47 -14.58
CA ALA A 474 1.10 8.77 -15.14
C ALA A 474 1.39 8.09 -16.48
N GLY A 475 2.52 8.39 -17.14
CA GLY A 475 2.90 7.79 -18.42
C GLY A 475 1.77 7.82 -19.46
N TYR A 476 1.43 6.69 -20.05
CA TYR A 476 0.34 6.57 -21.03
C TYR A 476 -1.04 6.97 -20.48
N ALA A 477 -1.25 6.88 -19.17
CA ALA A 477 -2.50 7.27 -18.53
C ALA A 477 -2.65 8.78 -18.33
N SER A 478 -1.63 9.61 -18.62
CA SER A 478 -1.62 11.07 -18.41
C SER A 478 -2.73 11.81 -19.16
N ASN A 479 -3.17 11.29 -20.29
CA ASN A 479 -4.26 11.86 -21.09
C ASN A 479 -5.66 11.45 -20.59
N SER A 480 -5.75 10.47 -19.69
CA SER A 480 -7.04 9.98 -19.19
C SER A 480 -7.79 11.03 -18.36
N LEU A 481 -9.12 10.97 -18.41
CA LEU A 481 -9.97 11.82 -17.57
C LEU A 481 -9.72 11.56 -16.08
N VAL A 482 -9.47 10.31 -15.70
CA VAL A 482 -9.19 9.91 -14.32
C VAL A 482 -7.95 10.63 -13.80
N PHE A 483 -6.86 10.67 -14.59
CA PHE A 483 -5.64 11.41 -14.22
C PHE A 483 -5.90 12.91 -14.04
N LYS A 484 -6.60 13.54 -15.01
CA LYS A 484 -6.92 14.98 -14.96
C LYS A 484 -7.76 15.34 -13.74
N CYS A 485 -8.65 14.43 -13.30
CA CYS A 485 -9.54 14.63 -12.16
C CYS A 485 -8.93 14.20 -10.81
N ALA A 486 -7.85 13.42 -10.80
CA ALA A 486 -7.26 12.84 -9.59
C ALA A 486 -6.98 13.87 -8.46
N PRO A 487 -6.37 15.04 -8.72
CA PRO A 487 -6.13 16.04 -7.67
C PRO A 487 -7.42 16.56 -7.04
N TYR A 488 -8.45 16.74 -7.88
CA TYR A 488 -9.75 17.22 -7.43
C TYR A 488 -10.47 16.16 -6.59
N PHE A 489 -10.32 14.87 -6.90
CA PHE A 489 -10.85 13.79 -6.10
C PHE A 489 -10.18 13.74 -4.72
N ILE A 490 -8.86 13.81 -4.65
CA ILE A 490 -8.11 13.83 -3.39
C ILE A 490 -8.56 15.03 -2.53
N ALA A 491 -8.60 16.23 -3.12
CA ALA A 491 -9.04 17.43 -2.43
C ALA A 491 -10.52 17.35 -2.00
N ALA A 492 -11.40 16.87 -2.88
CA ALA A 492 -12.82 16.74 -2.59
C ALA A 492 -13.08 15.77 -1.42
N VAL A 493 -12.43 14.60 -1.43
CA VAL A 493 -12.57 13.61 -0.33
C VAL A 493 -12.12 14.21 1.00
N PHE A 494 -11.01 14.92 1.01
CA PHE A 494 -10.51 15.59 2.21
C PHE A 494 -11.46 16.68 2.72
N LEU A 495 -11.96 17.54 1.81
CA LEU A 495 -12.92 18.60 2.12
C LEU A 495 -14.29 18.05 2.56
N ILE A 496 -14.76 16.94 1.96
CA ILE A 496 -15.96 16.23 2.41
C ILE A 496 -15.79 15.77 3.86
N GLY A 497 -14.64 15.20 4.21
CA GLY A 497 -14.32 14.80 5.58
C GLY A 497 -14.34 15.98 6.57
N ILE A 498 -13.77 17.14 6.18
CA ILE A 498 -13.85 18.38 6.97
C ILE A 498 -15.31 18.80 7.12
N GLY A 499 -16.03 18.94 6.02
CA GLY A 499 -17.44 19.40 6.01
C GLY A 499 -18.33 18.49 6.84
N TYR A 500 -18.13 17.17 6.75
CA TYR A 500 -18.85 16.18 7.54
C TYR A 500 -18.57 16.34 9.05
N ALA A 501 -17.32 16.50 9.44
CA ALA A 501 -16.95 16.69 10.84
C ALA A 501 -17.51 18.01 11.39
N LEU A 502 -17.47 19.08 10.61
CA LEU A 502 -18.08 20.37 11.00
C LEU A 502 -19.60 20.26 11.12
N TRP A 503 -20.26 19.58 10.18
CA TRP A 503 -21.69 19.30 10.27
C TRP A 503 -22.03 18.54 11.56
N LEU A 504 -21.27 17.46 11.89
CA LEU A 504 -21.45 16.73 13.15
C LEU A 504 -21.28 17.63 14.38
N ARG A 505 -20.30 18.52 14.36
CA ARG A 505 -20.04 19.45 15.46
C ARG A 505 -21.25 20.33 15.80
N TYR A 506 -22.01 20.75 14.78
CA TYR A 506 -23.18 21.63 14.97
C TYR A 506 -24.48 20.86 15.10
N ALA A 507 -24.69 19.81 14.30
CA ALA A 507 -25.96 19.09 14.22
C ALA A 507 -26.04 17.89 15.20
N ARG A 508 -24.90 17.31 15.60
CA ARG A 508 -24.82 16.11 16.47
C ARG A 508 -23.58 16.19 17.37
N PRO A 509 -23.55 17.12 18.33
CA PRO A 509 -22.38 17.35 19.18
C PRO A 509 -21.96 16.11 19.99
N ASP A 510 -22.91 15.26 20.41
CA ASP A 510 -22.60 14.02 21.13
C ASP A 510 -21.82 13.06 20.24
N THR A 511 -22.29 12.83 19.01
CA THR A 511 -21.58 12.00 18.03
C THR A 511 -20.22 12.59 17.66
N TYR A 512 -20.14 13.92 17.52
CA TYR A 512 -18.87 14.60 17.29
C TYR A 512 -17.86 14.36 18.42
N ALA A 513 -18.32 14.38 19.67
CA ALA A 513 -17.46 14.12 20.83
C ALA A 513 -16.92 12.67 20.88
N GLU A 514 -17.62 11.73 20.26
CA GLU A 514 -17.22 10.30 20.16
C GLU A 514 -16.22 10.03 19.04
N ILE A 515 -16.05 10.95 18.07
CA ILE A 515 -15.12 10.80 16.93
C ILE A 515 -13.71 10.49 17.44
N GLY A 516 -13.13 9.40 16.97
CA GLY A 516 -11.79 8.94 17.34
C GLY A 516 -11.71 8.35 18.76
N ARG A 517 -12.81 8.31 19.51
CA ARG A 517 -12.90 7.70 20.86
C ARG A 517 -13.31 6.25 20.85
N THR A 518 -13.55 5.61 19.71
CA THR A 518 -13.71 4.16 19.57
C THR A 518 -12.36 3.47 19.86
N VAL A 519 -11.77 3.89 20.97
CA VAL A 519 -10.61 3.31 21.63
C VAL A 519 -11.15 2.37 22.67
N MET A 520 -10.57 1.18 22.81
CA MET A 520 -10.74 0.43 24.03
C MET A 520 -10.17 1.25 25.19
N GLU A 521 -11.01 2.02 25.88
CA GLU A 521 -10.68 2.42 27.24
C GLU A 521 -10.50 1.11 28.03
N ASP A 522 -9.31 0.94 28.59
CA ASP A 522 -9.06 -0.15 29.55
C ASP A 522 -10.08 0.03 30.67
N SER A 523 -11.07 -0.87 30.73
CA SER A 523 -12.06 -0.97 31.79
C SER A 523 -11.45 -1.29 33.17
N HIS A 524 -10.13 -1.17 33.29
CA HIS A 524 -9.35 -1.50 34.49
C HIS A 524 -8.79 -0.28 35.24
N GLU A 525 -9.05 0.95 34.81
CA GLU A 525 -8.70 2.13 35.61
C GLU A 525 -9.87 2.75 36.37
N ARG A 526 -11.01 2.03 36.49
CA ARG A 526 -12.11 2.37 37.38
C ARG A 526 -12.38 1.24 38.37
N SER A 527 -11.40 0.93 39.18
CA SER A 527 -11.62 0.18 40.43
C SER A 527 -10.67 0.67 41.52
#